data_f53b4c436da0140e60ffacf034aec308
#
_entry.id   f53b4c436da0140e60ffacf034aec308
#
_cell.length_a   1.000
_cell.length_b   1.000
_cell.length_c   1.000
_cell.angle_alpha   90.00
_cell.angle_beta   90.00
_cell.angle_gamma   90.00
#
_symmetry.space_group_name_H-M   'P 1'
#
loop_
_entity.id
_entity.type
_entity.pdbx_description
1 polymer ?
#
loop_
_entity_poly.entity_id
_entity_poly.type
_entity_poly.pdbx_seq_one_letter_code
_entity_poly.pdbx_strand_id
1 'polypeptide(L)'
;MAADPAMPATWSVEAGAQAPDRRCAHPFGLACAAGLLGGAVACLFLPVLLPAAVRWLALVAGLAGWWRPWRGRVLGACLAGFGWTGLQAGWALDAQLPADWEGRQVTVSGQVVELPEHEPRRTRFRFRVDDGDEVPEVLRGRLLQLAWYDRYGAFEPGPRIGLQPGARWELAVKLRAPRGLSNPGGFDAGRHALAQRIAASGHVRAPESARELAPAAGIDAWRDAMAARITAAVASPSSRFVRALALGDTRSLDDADWERLRAVGLTHLIAISGFHVGMVAVFFAWLAIPLWWLWPRLGRWLPRPQAAALVALAGAAGYVAVAGFSLPPVGTSLMSAGAA
;
A
#
# COMPACT_ATOMS: atom_id res chain seq x y z
N MET A 1 0.44 -46.15 -80.08
CA MET A 1 -0.51 -46.85 -79.23
C MET A 1 0.12 -46.92 -77.86
N ALA A 2 -0.16 -45.92 -76.98
CA ALA A 2 0.25 -45.90 -75.59
C ALA A 2 -0.78 -45.04 -74.85
N ALA A 3 -1.41 -45.61 -73.86
CA ALA A 3 -2.50 -45.11 -73.11
C ALA A 3 -2.01 -44.02 -72.10
N ASP A 4 -2.77 -42.96 -72.04
CA ASP A 4 -2.63 -41.86 -71.05
C ASP A 4 -3.24 -42.29 -69.69
N PRO A 5 -2.52 -42.21 -68.58
CA PRO A 5 -3.11 -42.47 -67.27
C PRO A 5 -3.80 -41.23 -66.72
N ALA A 6 -5.03 -41.40 -66.34
CA ALA A 6 -5.96 -40.49 -65.79
C ALA A 6 -5.39 -39.68 -64.58
N MET A 7 -5.63 -38.37 -64.59
CA MET A 7 -5.48 -37.51 -63.44
C MET A 7 -6.45 -37.89 -62.28
N PRO A 8 -6.01 -37.99 -61.04
CA PRO A 8 -6.92 -38.16 -59.89
C PRO A 8 -7.55 -36.84 -59.46
N ALA A 9 -8.77 -37.00 -59.02
CA ALA A 9 -9.76 -36.03 -58.61
C ALA A 9 -9.24 -34.85 -57.80
N THR A 10 -9.77 -33.67 -58.12
CA THR A 10 -9.72 -32.43 -57.39
C THR A 10 -10.17 -32.63 -55.93
N TRP A 11 -9.27 -32.34 -55.02
CA TRP A 11 -9.63 -32.17 -53.62
C TRP A 11 -10.44 -30.88 -53.50
N SER A 12 -11.75 -30.97 -53.33
CA SER A 12 -12.61 -29.90 -52.86
C SER A 12 -12.27 -29.67 -51.40
N VAL A 13 -11.46 -28.65 -51.13
CA VAL A 13 -11.35 -28.09 -49.80
C VAL A 13 -12.68 -27.42 -49.49
N GLU A 14 -13.61 -28.14 -48.86
CA GLU A 14 -14.70 -27.52 -48.15
C GLU A 14 -14.07 -26.61 -47.13
N ALA A 15 -14.01 -25.32 -47.43
CA ALA A 15 -13.80 -24.28 -46.47
C ALA A 15 -15.01 -24.29 -45.51
N GLY A 16 -14.97 -25.20 -44.52
CA GLY A 16 -15.83 -25.14 -43.37
C GLY A 16 -15.59 -23.77 -42.73
N ALA A 17 -16.51 -22.84 -42.99
CA ALA A 17 -16.59 -21.61 -42.26
C ALA A 17 -16.81 -21.98 -40.78
N GLN A 18 -15.70 -22.16 -40.07
CA GLN A 18 -15.75 -22.20 -38.63
C GLN A 18 -16.35 -20.86 -38.18
N ALA A 19 -17.61 -20.92 -37.73
CA ALA A 19 -18.22 -19.82 -37.04
C ALA A 19 -17.21 -19.28 -36.00
N PRO A 20 -17.03 -17.96 -35.90
CA PRO A 20 -16.05 -17.41 -34.99
C PRO A 20 -16.32 -18.00 -33.62
N ASP A 21 -15.36 -18.78 -33.14
CA ASP A 21 -15.32 -19.37 -31.84
C ASP A 21 -15.72 -18.24 -30.86
N ARG A 22 -16.91 -18.37 -30.27
CA ARG A 22 -17.35 -17.47 -29.24
C ARG A 22 -16.41 -17.72 -28.07
N ARG A 23 -15.22 -17.15 -28.16
CA ARG A 23 -14.24 -17.15 -27.07
C ARG A 23 -15.00 -16.71 -25.85
N CYS A 24 -15.30 -17.65 -24.99
CA CYS A 24 -15.82 -17.39 -23.66
C CYS A 24 -14.91 -16.32 -23.09
N ALA A 25 -15.39 -15.07 -23.01
CA ALA A 25 -14.59 -13.97 -22.53
C ALA A 25 -14.07 -14.39 -21.16
N HIS A 26 -12.75 -14.49 -21.04
CA HIS A 26 -12.11 -14.92 -19.81
C HIS A 26 -12.65 -14.05 -18.67
N PRO A 27 -13.03 -14.61 -17.50
CA PRO A 27 -13.62 -13.83 -16.41
C PRO A 27 -12.77 -12.62 -15.98
N PHE A 28 -11.50 -12.65 -16.30
CA PHE A 28 -10.52 -11.59 -16.05
C PHE A 28 -10.07 -10.84 -17.33
N GLY A 29 -10.91 -10.82 -18.38
CA GLY A 29 -10.61 -10.11 -19.62
C GLY A 29 -10.61 -8.58 -19.45
N LEU A 30 -9.96 -7.87 -20.40
CA LEU A 30 -9.83 -6.41 -20.42
C LEU A 30 -11.16 -5.68 -20.27
N ALA A 31 -12.25 -6.20 -20.85
CA ALA A 31 -13.59 -5.61 -20.74
C ALA A 31 -14.11 -5.61 -19.28
N CYS A 32 -13.84 -6.68 -18.51
CA CYS A 32 -14.21 -6.75 -17.10
C CYS A 32 -13.35 -5.82 -16.25
N ALA A 33 -12.05 -5.71 -16.54
CA ALA A 33 -11.15 -4.77 -15.88
C ALA A 33 -11.60 -3.32 -16.13
N ALA A 34 -11.95 -2.99 -17.37
CA ALA A 34 -12.49 -1.68 -17.72
C ALA A 34 -13.84 -1.40 -17.04
N GLY A 35 -14.72 -2.39 -16.96
CA GLY A 35 -15.97 -2.30 -16.21
C GLY A 35 -15.74 -2.00 -14.73
N LEU A 36 -14.84 -2.76 -14.09
CA LEU A 36 -14.51 -2.59 -12.68
C LEU A 36 -13.93 -1.20 -12.38
N LEU A 37 -13.01 -0.73 -13.20
CA LEU A 37 -12.46 0.62 -13.12
C LEU A 37 -13.54 1.69 -13.36
N GLY A 38 -14.39 1.50 -14.37
CA GLY A 38 -15.50 2.41 -14.65
C GLY A 38 -16.46 2.55 -13.48
N GLY A 39 -16.79 1.44 -12.82
CA GLY A 39 -17.60 1.46 -11.59
C GLY A 39 -16.92 2.19 -10.44
N ALA A 40 -15.63 1.94 -10.23
CA ALA A 40 -14.85 2.63 -9.20
C ALA A 40 -14.81 4.14 -9.46
N VAL A 41 -14.53 4.55 -10.70
CA VAL A 41 -14.52 5.96 -11.12
C VAL A 41 -15.91 6.60 -10.94
N ALA A 42 -16.99 5.92 -11.35
CA ALA A 42 -18.36 6.42 -11.17
C ALA A 42 -18.67 6.69 -9.69
N CYS A 43 -18.19 5.84 -8.77
CA CYS A 43 -18.37 6.06 -7.34
C CYS A 43 -17.65 7.34 -6.85
N LEU A 44 -16.48 7.67 -7.39
CA LEU A 44 -15.71 8.86 -7.01
C LEU A 44 -16.35 10.18 -7.45
N PHE A 45 -17.22 10.16 -8.46
CA PHE A 45 -17.95 11.35 -8.92
C PHE A 45 -19.25 11.61 -8.13
N LEU A 46 -19.61 10.76 -7.17
CA LEU A 46 -20.78 11.00 -6.34
C LEU A 46 -20.52 12.15 -5.36
N PRO A 47 -21.42 13.14 -5.29
CA PRO A 47 -21.31 14.25 -4.32
C PRO A 47 -21.52 13.80 -2.88
N VAL A 48 -22.24 12.71 -2.68
CA VAL A 48 -22.55 12.13 -1.36
C VAL A 48 -22.42 10.62 -1.45
N LEU A 49 -21.83 10.02 -0.42
CA LEU A 49 -21.70 8.57 -0.33
C LEU A 49 -23.06 7.92 -0.10
N LEU A 50 -23.40 6.93 -0.91
CA LEU A 50 -24.67 6.19 -0.79
C LEU A 50 -24.73 5.39 0.53
N PRO A 51 -25.92 5.09 1.05
CA PRO A 51 -26.09 4.26 2.24
C PRO A 51 -25.34 2.92 2.14
N ALA A 52 -24.85 2.40 3.28
CA ALA A 52 -24.09 1.16 3.31
C ALA A 52 -24.81 -0.02 2.65
N ALA A 53 -26.14 -0.13 2.86
CA ALA A 53 -26.96 -1.18 2.26
C ALA A 53 -26.91 -1.16 0.72
N VAL A 54 -26.95 0.03 0.10
CA VAL A 54 -26.88 0.18 -1.37
C VAL A 54 -25.48 -0.22 -1.88
N ARG A 55 -24.43 0.14 -1.16
CA ARG A 55 -23.04 -0.23 -1.50
C ARG A 55 -22.82 -1.73 -1.42
N TRP A 56 -23.34 -2.38 -0.36
CA TRP A 56 -23.31 -3.84 -0.22
C TRP A 56 -24.14 -4.53 -1.31
N LEU A 57 -25.34 -4.03 -1.59
CA LEU A 57 -26.18 -4.57 -2.66
C LEU A 57 -25.49 -4.49 -4.02
N ALA A 58 -24.86 -3.36 -4.33
CA ALA A 58 -24.09 -3.19 -5.57
C ALA A 58 -22.93 -4.18 -5.66
N LEU A 59 -22.17 -4.39 -4.56
CA LEU A 59 -21.08 -5.36 -4.53
C LEU A 59 -21.58 -6.79 -4.74
N VAL A 60 -22.60 -7.22 -3.99
CA VAL A 60 -23.14 -8.59 -4.06
C VAL A 60 -23.78 -8.85 -5.43
N ALA A 61 -24.61 -7.93 -5.94
CA ALA A 61 -25.18 -8.02 -7.27
C ALA A 61 -24.11 -8.00 -8.37
N GLY A 62 -23.07 -7.19 -8.17
CA GLY A 62 -21.91 -7.13 -9.05
C GLY A 62 -21.16 -8.45 -9.12
N LEU A 63 -20.84 -9.05 -7.98
CA LEU A 63 -20.19 -10.36 -7.91
C LEU A 63 -21.08 -11.46 -8.52
N ALA A 64 -22.36 -11.47 -8.23
CA ALA A 64 -23.31 -12.43 -8.83
C ALA A 64 -23.43 -12.25 -10.36
N GLY A 65 -23.40 -11.01 -10.85
CA GLY A 65 -23.41 -10.69 -12.27
C GLY A 65 -22.13 -11.09 -13.00
N TRP A 66 -20.99 -11.12 -12.29
CA TRP A 66 -19.69 -11.49 -12.85
C TRP A 66 -19.65 -12.94 -13.38
N TRP A 67 -20.46 -13.84 -12.82
CA TRP A 67 -20.57 -15.23 -13.25
C TRP A 67 -21.53 -15.43 -14.43
N ARG A 68 -22.19 -14.38 -14.93
CA ARG A 68 -23.14 -14.45 -16.05
C ARG A 68 -22.48 -14.30 -17.42
N PRO A 69 -23.21 -14.57 -18.55
CA PRO A 69 -22.65 -14.42 -19.90
C PRO A 69 -22.27 -12.96 -20.21
N TRP A 70 -21.38 -12.77 -21.12
CA TRP A 70 -20.53 -11.60 -21.40
C TRP A 70 -21.07 -10.20 -21.02
N ARG A 71 -22.27 -9.81 -21.49
CA ARG A 71 -22.84 -8.46 -21.16
C ARG A 71 -23.14 -8.32 -19.67
N GLY A 72 -23.67 -9.36 -19.05
CA GLY A 72 -23.91 -9.40 -17.61
C GLY A 72 -22.60 -9.32 -16.79
N ARG A 73 -21.55 -9.90 -17.31
CA ARG A 73 -20.23 -9.94 -16.64
C ARG A 73 -19.58 -8.57 -16.56
N VAL A 74 -19.61 -7.77 -17.64
CA VAL A 74 -19.04 -6.40 -17.63
C VAL A 74 -19.85 -5.48 -16.70
N LEU A 75 -21.19 -5.56 -16.75
CA LEU A 75 -22.04 -4.82 -15.84
C LEU A 75 -21.82 -5.27 -14.38
N GLY A 76 -21.67 -6.58 -14.15
CA GLY A 76 -21.35 -7.14 -12.85
C GLY A 76 -20.03 -6.60 -12.32
N ALA A 77 -19.00 -6.57 -13.15
CA ALA A 77 -17.70 -5.98 -12.80
C ALA A 77 -17.82 -4.49 -12.44
N CYS A 78 -18.62 -3.73 -13.20
CA CYS A 78 -18.87 -2.33 -12.94
C CYS A 78 -19.56 -2.12 -11.58
N LEU A 79 -20.62 -2.87 -11.30
CA LEU A 79 -21.31 -2.81 -10.00
C LEU A 79 -20.42 -3.27 -8.85
N ALA A 80 -19.60 -4.28 -9.05
CA ALA A 80 -18.63 -4.74 -8.05
C ALA A 80 -17.58 -3.66 -7.75
N GLY A 81 -17.02 -3.03 -8.79
CA GLY A 81 -16.08 -1.90 -8.63
C GLY A 81 -16.71 -0.72 -7.90
N PHE A 82 -17.93 -0.35 -8.26
CA PHE A 82 -18.69 0.71 -7.60
C PHE A 82 -18.97 0.39 -6.12
N GLY A 83 -19.50 -0.80 -5.84
CA GLY A 83 -19.82 -1.22 -4.48
C GLY A 83 -18.58 -1.34 -3.59
N TRP A 84 -17.52 -1.94 -4.11
CA TRP A 84 -16.25 -2.07 -3.38
C TRP A 84 -15.63 -0.71 -3.05
N THR A 85 -15.52 0.18 -4.04
CA THR A 85 -14.98 1.53 -3.83
C THR A 85 -15.82 2.32 -2.83
N GLY A 86 -17.16 2.24 -2.95
CA GLY A 86 -18.06 2.89 -2.01
C GLY A 86 -17.95 2.35 -0.58
N LEU A 87 -17.77 1.03 -0.39
CA LEU A 87 -17.54 0.44 0.94
C LEU A 87 -16.20 0.88 1.53
N GLN A 88 -15.12 0.85 0.74
CA GLN A 88 -13.81 1.31 1.19
C GLN A 88 -13.83 2.80 1.59
N ALA A 89 -14.52 3.64 0.80
CA ALA A 89 -14.69 5.05 1.13
C ALA A 89 -15.50 5.23 2.45
N GLY A 90 -16.57 4.44 2.63
CA GLY A 90 -17.35 4.46 3.86
C GLY A 90 -16.51 4.10 5.08
N TRP A 91 -15.82 2.97 5.04
CA TRP A 91 -14.95 2.56 6.15
C TRP A 91 -13.85 3.58 6.46
N ALA A 92 -13.30 4.24 5.44
CA ALA A 92 -12.30 5.27 5.63
C ALA A 92 -12.89 6.53 6.30
N LEU A 93 -14.11 6.92 5.93
CA LEU A 93 -14.81 8.06 6.55
C LEU A 93 -15.27 7.73 7.97
N ASP A 94 -15.84 6.55 8.20
CA ASP A 94 -16.27 6.09 9.53
C ASP A 94 -15.08 5.91 10.49
N ALA A 95 -13.87 5.71 9.93
CA ALA A 95 -12.64 5.64 10.70
C ALA A 95 -12.13 7.01 11.15
N GLN A 96 -12.63 8.12 10.60
CA GLN A 96 -12.21 9.46 11.02
C GLN A 96 -12.76 9.84 12.39
N LEU A 97 -12.07 10.74 13.07
CA LEU A 97 -12.47 11.25 14.38
C LEU A 97 -13.81 11.96 14.28
N PRO A 98 -14.83 11.59 15.07
CA PRO A 98 -16.09 12.29 15.15
C PRO A 98 -15.91 13.76 15.61
N ALA A 99 -16.79 14.65 15.15
CA ALA A 99 -16.68 16.09 15.43
C ALA A 99 -16.75 16.43 16.92
N ASP A 100 -17.51 15.67 17.70
CA ASP A 100 -17.63 15.82 19.16
C ASP A 100 -16.36 15.46 19.95
N TRP A 101 -15.42 14.77 19.31
CA TRP A 101 -14.10 14.45 19.89
C TRP A 101 -13.02 15.49 19.53
N GLU A 102 -13.33 16.43 18.66
CA GLU A 102 -12.37 17.46 18.24
C GLU A 102 -12.00 18.39 19.42
N GLY A 103 -10.70 18.56 19.61
CA GLY A 103 -10.16 19.40 20.69
C GLY A 103 -10.09 18.74 22.06
N ARG A 104 -10.61 17.52 22.22
CA ARG A 104 -10.51 16.78 23.49
C ARG A 104 -9.07 16.36 23.75
N GLN A 105 -8.72 16.36 25.03
CA GLN A 105 -7.48 15.78 25.52
C GLN A 105 -7.78 14.37 26.06
N VAL A 106 -7.04 13.40 25.61
CA VAL A 106 -7.18 11.99 26.00
C VAL A 106 -5.81 11.36 26.19
N THR A 107 -5.72 10.41 27.10
CA THR A 107 -4.54 9.55 27.24
C THR A 107 -4.77 8.29 26.39
N VAL A 108 -3.79 7.95 25.56
CA VAL A 108 -3.84 6.78 24.68
C VAL A 108 -2.56 5.98 24.82
N SER A 109 -2.70 4.67 24.89
CA SER A 109 -1.60 3.70 24.73
C SER A 109 -1.54 3.20 23.31
N GLY A 110 -0.34 2.90 22.82
CA GLY A 110 -0.18 2.41 21.45
C GLY A 110 1.27 2.30 21.01
N GLN A 111 1.45 2.06 19.74
CA GLN A 111 2.75 1.83 19.11
C GLN A 111 3.09 2.93 18.10
N VAL A 112 4.35 3.39 18.13
CA VAL A 112 4.89 4.24 17.07
C VAL A 112 5.10 3.38 15.83
N VAL A 113 4.38 3.69 14.76
CA VAL A 113 4.49 3.01 13.46
C VAL A 113 5.22 3.89 12.46
N GLU A 114 5.93 3.27 11.53
CA GLU A 114 6.83 3.94 10.60
C GLU A 114 7.97 4.70 11.32
N LEU A 115 8.79 5.35 10.54
CA LEU A 115 9.98 6.06 11.04
C LEU A 115 9.60 7.47 11.48
N PRO A 116 9.79 7.87 12.77
CA PRO A 116 9.54 9.23 13.21
C PRO A 116 10.42 10.26 12.50
N GLU A 117 9.86 11.41 12.18
CA GLU A 117 10.57 12.55 11.60
C GLU A 117 10.97 13.53 12.70
N HIS A 118 12.25 13.56 13.03
CA HIS A 118 12.79 14.49 14.02
C HIS A 118 13.20 15.81 13.34
N GLU A 119 12.43 16.86 13.59
CA GLU A 119 12.75 18.22 13.18
C GLU A 119 13.38 19.00 14.37
N PRO A 120 13.98 20.17 14.14
CA PRO A 120 14.69 20.90 15.21
C PRO A 120 13.88 21.16 16.48
N ARG A 121 12.58 21.39 16.36
CA ARG A 121 11.70 21.76 17.51
C ARG A 121 10.48 20.86 17.67
N ARG A 122 10.34 19.83 16.85
CA ARG A 122 9.24 18.87 16.93
C ARG A 122 9.65 17.53 16.36
N THR A 123 8.92 16.50 16.78
CA THR A 123 8.95 15.16 16.16
C THR A 123 7.56 14.86 15.63
N ARG A 124 7.45 14.55 14.35
CA ARG A 124 6.22 14.02 13.73
C ARG A 124 6.32 12.52 13.68
N PHE A 125 5.23 11.84 14.02
CA PHE A 125 5.19 10.38 13.98
C PHE A 125 3.77 9.88 13.80
N ARG A 126 3.65 8.66 13.30
CA ARG A 126 2.39 7.93 13.25
C ARG A 126 2.27 7.04 14.47
N PHE A 127 1.09 7.00 15.04
CA PHE A 127 0.82 6.29 16.28
C PHE A 127 -0.42 5.43 16.10
N ARG A 128 -0.26 4.12 16.23
CA ARG A 128 -1.37 3.17 16.21
C ARG A 128 -1.81 2.93 17.63
N VAL A 129 -3.03 3.33 17.91
CA VAL A 129 -3.65 3.16 19.23
C VAL A 129 -3.94 1.68 19.46
N ASP A 130 -3.76 1.21 20.69
CA ASP A 130 -4.08 -0.15 21.09
C ASP A 130 -5.59 -0.42 21.08
N ASP A 131 -5.97 -1.70 21.02
CA ASP A 131 -7.37 -2.15 21.09
C ASP A 131 -7.84 -2.44 22.54
N GLY A 132 -7.06 -2.04 23.55
CA GLY A 132 -7.35 -2.27 24.96
C GLY A 132 -8.58 -1.52 25.47
N ASP A 133 -9.20 -2.02 26.55
CA ASP A 133 -10.41 -1.44 27.15
C ASP A 133 -10.16 -0.07 27.82
N GLU A 134 -8.90 0.22 28.16
CA GLU A 134 -8.47 1.50 28.73
C GLU A 134 -8.53 2.65 27.72
N VAL A 135 -8.59 2.32 26.42
CA VAL A 135 -8.64 3.29 25.33
C VAL A 135 -10.10 3.52 24.91
N PRO A 136 -10.52 4.79 24.69
CA PRO A 136 -11.84 5.08 24.17
C PRO A 136 -12.13 4.29 22.89
N GLU A 137 -13.31 3.67 22.79
CA GLU A 137 -13.72 2.80 21.66
C GLU A 137 -13.54 3.48 20.31
N VAL A 138 -13.84 4.78 20.26
CA VAL A 138 -13.68 5.61 19.04
C VAL A 138 -12.24 5.65 18.53
N LEU A 139 -11.24 5.40 19.36
CA LEU A 139 -9.82 5.49 19.01
C LEU A 139 -9.14 4.13 18.89
N ARG A 140 -9.77 3.04 19.29
CA ARG A 140 -9.18 1.69 19.29
C ARG A 140 -8.69 1.29 17.89
N GLY A 141 -7.48 0.79 17.81
CA GLY A 141 -6.83 0.35 16.55
C GLY A 141 -6.59 1.43 15.51
N ARG A 142 -6.97 2.68 15.80
CA ARG A 142 -6.88 3.77 14.84
C ARG A 142 -5.47 4.31 14.68
N LEU A 143 -5.19 4.82 13.50
CA LEU A 143 -3.92 5.46 13.18
C LEU A 143 -4.04 6.97 13.38
N LEU A 144 -3.18 7.52 14.22
CA LEU A 144 -3.10 8.94 14.52
C LEU A 144 -1.82 9.53 13.90
N GLN A 145 -1.91 10.76 13.39
CA GLN A 145 -0.75 11.57 13.02
C GLN A 145 -0.46 12.55 14.15
N LEU A 146 0.60 12.30 14.91
CA LEU A 146 0.94 13.10 16.09
C LEU A 146 2.18 13.95 15.85
N ALA A 147 2.20 15.09 16.53
CA ALA A 147 3.39 15.94 16.65
C ALA A 147 3.73 16.14 18.12
N TRP A 148 4.99 15.97 18.48
CA TRP A 148 5.49 16.24 19.80
C TRP A 148 6.45 17.43 19.73
N TYR A 149 6.11 18.52 20.39
CA TYR A 149 6.86 19.77 20.38
C TYR A 149 7.73 19.89 21.63
N ASP A 150 8.91 20.49 21.48
CA ASP A 150 9.70 20.93 22.63
C ASP A 150 8.98 22.08 23.35
N ARG A 151 9.30 22.23 24.63
CA ARG A 151 8.82 23.38 25.41
C ARG A 151 9.34 24.66 24.78
N TYR A 152 8.48 25.68 24.76
CA TYR A 152 8.89 26.98 24.24
C TYR A 152 10.07 27.52 25.05
N GLY A 153 11.12 27.97 24.35
CA GLY A 153 12.37 28.45 24.97
C GLY A 153 13.36 27.38 25.43
N ALA A 154 13.07 26.09 25.22
CA ALA A 154 14.03 25.04 25.51
C ALA A 154 15.21 25.13 24.53
N PHE A 155 16.45 25.06 25.05
CA PHE A 155 17.68 25.03 24.27
C PHE A 155 18.04 23.61 23.84
N GLU A 156 17.64 22.61 24.64
CA GLU A 156 17.88 21.20 24.35
C GLU A 156 16.57 20.50 23.94
N PRO A 157 16.67 19.53 23.01
CA PRO A 157 15.53 18.71 22.63
C PRO A 157 15.02 17.92 23.84
N GLY A 158 13.69 17.89 24.02
CA GLY A 158 13.05 17.11 25.06
C GLY A 158 12.99 15.60 24.77
N PRO A 159 12.22 14.83 25.58
CA PRO A 159 12.10 13.37 25.49
C PRO A 159 11.66 12.85 24.11
N ARG A 160 11.10 13.72 23.26
CA ARG A 160 10.65 13.38 21.89
C ARG A 160 11.73 12.75 21.02
N ILE A 161 13.01 13.06 21.28
CA ILE A 161 14.13 12.47 20.51
C ILE A 161 14.28 10.98 20.81
N GLY A 162 13.83 10.51 21.98
CA GLY A 162 13.80 9.11 22.34
C GLY A 162 12.67 8.30 21.68
N LEU A 163 11.78 8.93 20.92
CA LEU A 163 10.77 8.23 20.17
C LEU A 163 11.41 7.36 19.09
N GLN A 164 11.35 6.04 19.28
CA GLN A 164 11.84 5.07 18.33
C GLN A 164 10.68 4.37 17.61
N PRO A 165 10.84 3.99 16.33
CA PRO A 165 9.83 3.25 15.61
C PRO A 165 9.65 1.86 16.22
N GLY A 166 8.39 1.43 16.36
CA GLY A 166 8.07 0.16 16.99
C GLY A 166 7.98 0.19 18.52
N ALA A 167 8.42 1.27 19.18
CA ALA A 167 8.26 1.43 20.63
C ALA A 167 6.79 1.68 21.01
N ARG A 168 6.39 1.19 22.19
CA ARG A 168 5.06 1.42 22.72
C ARG A 168 5.09 2.50 23.79
N TRP A 169 4.15 3.43 23.68
CA TRP A 169 4.07 4.59 24.53
C TRP A 169 2.65 4.81 25.06
N GLU A 170 2.57 5.41 26.24
CA GLU A 170 1.37 6.04 26.76
C GLU A 170 1.54 7.57 26.64
N LEU A 171 0.62 8.21 25.94
CA LEU A 171 0.73 9.63 25.59
C LEU A 171 -0.58 10.36 25.88
N ALA A 172 -0.51 11.50 26.56
CA ALA A 172 -1.61 12.45 26.63
C ALA A 172 -1.62 13.29 25.36
N VAL A 173 -2.68 13.20 24.57
CA VAL A 173 -2.78 13.84 23.25
C VAL A 173 -4.01 14.72 23.15
N LYS A 174 -3.89 15.82 22.43
CA LYS A 174 -5.03 16.65 22.02
C LYS A 174 -5.29 16.40 20.55
N LEU A 175 -6.49 15.89 20.23
CA LEU A 175 -6.87 15.42 18.91
C LEU A 175 -7.64 16.48 18.12
N ARG A 176 -7.50 16.42 16.81
CA ARG A 176 -8.28 17.18 15.83
C ARG A 176 -8.64 16.27 14.66
N ALA A 177 -9.80 16.53 14.05
CA ALA A 177 -10.10 15.92 12.77
C ALA A 177 -8.99 16.28 11.75
N PRO A 178 -8.59 15.37 10.86
CA PRO A 178 -7.49 15.59 9.93
C PRO A 178 -7.95 16.50 8.76
N ARG A 179 -8.32 17.73 9.08
CA ARG A 179 -8.71 18.77 8.12
C ARG A 179 -7.53 19.68 7.85
N GLY A 180 -7.29 19.97 6.58
CA GLY A 180 -6.29 20.94 6.13
C GLY A 180 -6.93 22.18 5.53
N LEU A 181 -6.11 23.20 5.29
CA LEU A 181 -6.50 24.32 4.47
C LEU A 181 -6.66 23.81 3.02
N SER A 182 -7.82 24.04 2.44
CA SER A 182 -8.11 23.70 1.04
C SER A 182 -7.92 24.94 0.18
N ASN A 183 -6.69 25.15 -0.28
CA ASN A 183 -6.37 26.20 -1.24
C ASN A 183 -6.38 25.61 -2.66
N PRO A 184 -6.93 26.30 -3.68
CA PRO A 184 -6.83 25.86 -5.05
C PRO A 184 -5.37 25.62 -5.46
N GLY A 185 -5.07 24.42 -5.96
CA GLY A 185 -3.70 24.02 -6.33
C GLY A 185 -2.76 23.69 -5.17
N GLY A 186 -3.21 23.81 -3.91
CA GLY A 186 -2.44 23.47 -2.72
C GLY A 186 -2.55 22.00 -2.32
N PHE A 187 -1.76 21.59 -1.32
CA PHE A 187 -1.81 20.26 -0.74
C PHE A 187 -3.09 20.08 0.09
N ASP A 188 -3.90 19.08 -0.28
CA ASP A 188 -5.11 18.69 0.46
C ASP A 188 -4.77 17.69 1.56
N ALA A 189 -4.57 18.20 2.76
CA ALA A 189 -4.23 17.38 3.93
C ALA A 189 -5.37 16.43 4.34
N GLY A 190 -6.64 16.82 4.14
CA GLY A 190 -7.79 15.97 4.44
C GLY A 190 -7.84 14.75 3.50
N ARG A 191 -7.70 14.98 2.20
CA ARG A 191 -7.62 13.91 1.20
C ARG A 191 -6.43 12.98 1.43
N HIS A 192 -5.28 13.56 1.78
CA HIS A 192 -4.09 12.77 2.13
C HIS A 192 -4.32 11.89 3.35
N ALA A 193 -4.89 12.46 4.42
CA ALA A 193 -5.19 11.71 5.63
C ALA A 193 -6.19 10.58 5.38
N LEU A 194 -7.23 10.83 4.56
CA LEU A 194 -8.19 9.80 4.16
C LEU A 194 -7.51 8.66 3.40
N ALA A 195 -6.65 8.99 2.43
CA ALA A 195 -5.90 8.01 1.64
C ALA A 195 -4.95 7.17 2.51
N GLN A 196 -4.35 7.77 3.54
CA GLN A 196 -3.46 7.11 4.49
C GLN A 196 -4.19 6.48 5.67
N ARG A 197 -5.53 6.54 5.70
CA ARG A 197 -6.39 6.06 6.81
C ARG A 197 -6.02 6.66 8.17
N ILE A 198 -5.57 7.90 8.19
CA ILE A 198 -5.29 8.65 9.42
C ILE A 198 -6.62 9.10 9.99
N ALA A 199 -6.96 8.60 11.18
CA ALA A 199 -8.22 8.89 11.84
C ALA A 199 -8.26 10.29 12.44
N ALA A 200 -7.14 10.74 13.01
CA ALA A 200 -7.02 12.06 13.62
C ALA A 200 -5.59 12.58 13.51
N SER A 201 -5.48 13.89 13.51
CA SER A 201 -4.22 14.60 13.74
C SER A 201 -4.21 15.13 15.17
N GLY A 202 -3.03 15.30 15.77
CA GLY A 202 -2.94 15.81 17.12
C GLY A 202 -1.53 16.16 17.54
N HIS A 203 -1.43 16.59 18.81
CA HIS A 203 -0.13 16.85 19.40
C HIS A 203 -0.10 16.33 20.84
N VAL A 204 1.09 15.93 21.27
CA VAL A 204 1.34 15.48 22.63
C VAL A 204 1.20 16.65 23.57
N ARG A 205 0.41 16.47 24.64
CA ARG A 205 0.27 17.35 25.79
C ARG A 205 0.99 16.71 26.95
N ALA A 206 1.33 17.52 27.96
CA ALA A 206 1.97 17.04 29.18
C ALA A 206 3.12 16.04 28.85
N PRO A 207 4.19 16.50 28.19
CA PRO A 207 5.31 15.62 27.79
C PRO A 207 5.97 14.93 28.99
N GLU A 208 5.81 15.48 30.20
CA GLU A 208 6.24 14.91 31.47
C GLU A 208 5.45 13.67 31.90
N SER A 209 4.22 13.49 31.40
CA SER A 209 3.41 12.29 31.64
C SER A 209 3.60 11.19 30.59
N ALA A 210 4.39 11.47 29.56
CA ALA A 210 4.67 10.48 28.52
C ALA A 210 5.52 9.34 29.11
N ARG A 211 5.06 8.10 28.91
CA ARG A 211 5.72 6.90 29.43
C ARG A 211 5.93 5.88 28.35
N GLU A 212 7.16 5.39 28.23
CA GLU A 212 7.46 4.25 27.39
C GLU A 212 6.98 2.97 28.10
N LEU A 213 6.12 2.22 27.41
CA LEU A 213 5.54 0.97 27.90
C LEU A 213 6.37 -0.24 27.47
N ALA A 214 6.95 -0.18 26.27
CA ALA A 214 7.82 -1.24 25.77
C ALA A 214 8.82 -0.67 24.75
N PRO A 215 10.05 -1.22 24.71
CA PRO A 215 11.10 -0.76 23.79
C PRO A 215 10.74 -1.03 22.33
N ALA A 216 11.49 -0.38 21.43
CA ALA A 216 11.34 -0.52 19.99
C ALA A 216 11.48 -1.99 19.54
N ALA A 217 10.53 -2.49 18.76
CA ALA A 217 10.51 -3.84 18.23
C ALA A 217 9.85 -3.88 16.84
N GLY A 218 10.12 -4.96 16.11
CA GLY A 218 9.53 -5.20 14.79
C GLY A 218 10.35 -4.63 13.64
N ILE A 219 9.72 -4.60 12.44
CA ILE A 219 10.41 -4.28 11.19
C ILE A 219 10.87 -2.82 11.12
N ASP A 220 10.08 -1.90 11.67
CA ASP A 220 10.43 -0.48 11.63
C ASP A 220 11.61 -0.16 12.58
N ALA A 221 11.68 -0.83 13.73
CA ALA A 221 12.85 -0.76 14.62
C ALA A 221 14.11 -1.32 13.94
N TRP A 222 13.98 -2.44 13.23
CA TRP A 222 15.07 -3.00 12.45
C TRP A 222 15.49 -2.05 11.31
N ARG A 223 14.54 -1.42 10.61
CA ARG A 223 14.84 -0.42 9.56
C ARG A 223 15.62 0.75 10.10
N ASP A 224 15.23 1.27 11.26
CA ASP A 224 15.92 2.40 11.91
C ASP A 224 17.34 2.03 12.33
N ALA A 225 17.51 0.86 12.96
CA ALA A 225 18.85 0.32 13.29
C ALA A 225 19.71 0.13 12.05
N MET A 226 19.14 -0.34 10.94
CA MET A 226 19.85 -0.52 9.67
C MET A 226 20.21 0.82 9.04
N ALA A 227 19.34 1.82 9.12
CA ALA A 227 19.63 3.19 8.68
C ALA A 227 20.80 3.79 9.46
N ALA A 228 20.84 3.59 10.77
CA ALA A 228 21.98 4.01 11.62
C ALA A 228 23.28 3.30 11.23
N ARG A 229 23.24 1.98 10.96
CA ARG A 229 24.41 1.20 10.50
C ARG A 229 24.91 1.69 9.15
N ILE A 230 24.03 1.97 8.18
CA ILE A 230 24.41 2.54 6.87
C ILE A 230 25.12 3.88 7.08
N THR A 231 24.57 4.75 7.92
CA THR A 231 25.17 6.06 8.22
C THR A 231 26.55 5.92 8.84
N ALA A 232 26.76 4.96 9.73
CA ALA A 232 28.06 4.70 10.34
C ALA A 232 29.07 4.07 9.35
N ALA A 233 28.62 3.20 8.46
CA ALA A 233 29.48 2.50 7.50
C ALA A 233 29.88 3.39 6.30
N VAL A 234 29.00 4.28 5.88
CA VAL A 234 29.25 5.20 4.75
C VAL A 234 29.57 6.59 5.30
N ALA A 235 30.87 6.85 5.51
CA ALA A 235 31.37 8.12 6.04
C ALA A 235 31.27 9.28 5.02
N SER A 236 30.10 9.43 4.37
CA SER A 236 29.85 10.44 3.35
C SER A 236 28.41 10.97 3.50
N PRO A 237 28.19 12.26 3.21
CA PRO A 237 26.82 12.79 3.10
C PRO A 237 25.92 12.02 2.15
N SER A 238 26.51 11.25 1.21
CA SER A 238 25.75 10.38 0.29
C SER A 238 25.06 9.19 0.96
N SER A 239 25.38 8.88 2.22
CA SER A 239 24.70 7.83 3.01
C SER A 239 23.17 8.01 3.04
N ARG A 240 22.67 9.25 2.98
CA ARG A 240 21.23 9.56 2.91
C ARG A 240 20.55 8.98 1.66
N PHE A 241 21.22 8.99 0.51
CA PHE A 241 20.69 8.39 -0.72
C PHE A 241 20.71 6.86 -0.67
N VAL A 242 21.75 6.28 -0.04
CA VAL A 242 21.80 4.82 0.17
C VAL A 242 20.67 4.37 1.09
N ARG A 243 20.38 5.10 2.16
CA ARG A 243 19.25 4.82 3.07
C ARG A 243 17.92 4.91 2.32
N ALA A 244 17.73 5.95 1.49
CA ALA A 244 16.52 6.15 0.72
C ALA A 244 16.29 4.99 -0.27
N LEU A 245 17.31 4.56 -0.99
CA LEU A 245 17.23 3.47 -1.97
C LEU A 245 17.09 2.08 -1.35
N ALA A 246 17.80 1.81 -0.24
CA ALA A 246 17.81 0.49 0.38
C ALA A 246 16.63 0.24 1.31
N LEU A 247 16.19 1.26 2.04
CA LEU A 247 15.20 1.14 3.12
C LEU A 247 13.95 2.00 2.91
N GLY A 248 13.90 2.82 1.86
CA GLY A 248 12.85 3.83 1.69
C GLY A 248 12.91 4.96 2.73
N ASP A 249 14.03 5.12 3.42
CA ASP A 249 14.20 6.13 4.45
C ASP A 249 14.67 7.46 3.85
N THR A 250 13.74 8.35 3.57
CA THR A 250 13.98 9.66 2.97
C THR A 250 14.11 10.80 4.00
N ARG A 251 14.07 10.52 5.30
CA ARG A 251 14.07 11.52 6.38
C ARG A 251 15.29 12.45 6.37
N SER A 252 16.40 11.99 5.83
CA SER A 252 17.66 12.76 5.77
C SER A 252 17.85 13.52 4.45
N LEU A 253 16.89 13.45 3.51
CA LEU A 253 16.90 14.25 2.29
C LEU A 253 16.29 15.60 2.57
N ASP A 254 17.03 16.66 2.26
CA ASP A 254 16.55 18.05 2.38
C ASP A 254 15.89 18.54 1.07
N ASP A 255 15.31 19.74 1.11
CA ASP A 255 14.64 20.33 -0.05
C ASP A 255 15.61 20.53 -1.23
N ALA A 256 16.88 20.84 -0.97
CA ALA A 256 17.89 20.99 -2.01
C ALA A 256 18.22 19.65 -2.68
N ASP A 257 18.22 18.55 -1.92
CA ASP A 257 18.35 17.19 -2.47
C ASP A 257 17.16 16.85 -3.38
N TRP A 258 15.95 17.16 -2.93
CA TRP A 258 14.75 16.94 -3.73
C TRP A 258 14.72 17.78 -5.00
N GLU A 259 15.22 19.03 -4.97
CA GLU A 259 15.35 19.86 -6.16
C GLU A 259 16.37 19.30 -7.15
N ARG A 260 17.54 18.86 -6.66
CA ARG A 260 18.56 18.20 -7.50
C ARG A 260 18.01 16.93 -8.16
N LEU A 261 17.30 16.09 -7.38
CA LEU A 261 16.69 14.86 -7.91
C LEU A 261 15.64 15.16 -8.97
N ARG A 262 14.85 16.22 -8.80
CA ARG A 262 13.89 16.69 -9.80
C ARG A 262 14.58 17.20 -11.07
N ALA A 263 15.62 18.00 -10.91
CA ALA A 263 16.37 18.57 -12.03
C ALA A 263 17.00 17.49 -12.92
N VAL A 264 17.46 16.35 -12.34
CA VAL A 264 18.03 15.22 -13.09
C VAL A 264 17.03 14.12 -13.40
N GLY A 265 15.74 14.31 -13.06
CA GLY A 265 14.68 13.33 -13.32
C GLY A 265 14.75 12.05 -12.50
N LEU A 266 15.51 12.02 -11.39
CA LEU A 266 15.71 10.82 -10.56
C LEU A 266 14.75 10.70 -9.38
N THR A 267 13.78 11.59 -9.22
CA THR A 267 12.82 11.57 -8.11
C THR A 267 12.07 10.24 -8.02
N HIS A 268 11.71 9.64 -9.16
CA HIS A 268 11.02 8.36 -9.22
C HIS A 268 11.91 7.16 -8.83
N LEU A 269 13.24 7.31 -8.89
CA LEU A 269 14.19 6.27 -8.51
C LEU A 269 14.38 6.23 -6.99
N ILE A 270 14.41 7.40 -6.34
CA ILE A 270 14.52 7.52 -4.87
C ILE A 270 13.24 7.05 -4.18
N ALA A 271 12.07 7.31 -4.75
CA ALA A 271 10.85 6.67 -4.32
C ALA A 271 10.91 5.19 -4.73
N ILE A 272 10.83 4.28 -3.76
CA ILE A 272 10.83 2.84 -4.06
C ILE A 272 9.71 2.54 -5.03
N SER A 273 10.08 2.15 -6.25
CA SER A 273 9.15 1.95 -7.36
C SER A 273 8.74 0.48 -7.49
N GLY A 274 7.63 0.24 -8.19
CA GLY A 274 7.22 -1.12 -8.56
C GLY A 274 8.29 -1.91 -9.33
N PHE A 275 9.19 -1.22 -10.05
CA PHE A 275 10.32 -1.85 -10.73
C PHE A 275 11.28 -2.53 -9.74
N HIS A 276 11.58 -1.91 -8.60
CA HIS A 276 12.44 -2.50 -7.56
C HIS A 276 11.79 -3.77 -6.98
N VAL A 277 10.48 -3.73 -6.72
CA VAL A 277 9.72 -4.90 -6.25
C VAL A 277 9.76 -6.02 -7.28
N GLY A 278 9.54 -5.69 -8.56
CA GLY A 278 9.60 -6.65 -9.67
C GLY A 278 10.99 -7.28 -9.82
N MET A 279 12.05 -6.49 -9.71
CA MET A 279 13.43 -6.98 -9.79
C MET A 279 13.74 -7.96 -8.63
N VAL A 280 13.33 -7.62 -7.42
CA VAL A 280 13.48 -8.50 -6.24
C VAL A 280 12.65 -9.77 -6.42
N ALA A 281 11.41 -9.67 -6.90
CA ALA A 281 10.58 -10.85 -7.20
C ALA A 281 11.25 -11.81 -8.19
N VAL A 282 11.78 -11.27 -9.30
CA VAL A 282 12.50 -12.06 -10.31
C VAL A 282 13.77 -12.69 -9.72
N PHE A 283 14.53 -11.96 -8.90
CA PHE A 283 15.69 -12.47 -8.22
C PHE A 283 15.35 -13.66 -7.31
N PHE A 284 14.31 -13.55 -6.50
CA PHE A 284 13.86 -14.63 -5.63
C PHE A 284 13.30 -15.82 -6.42
N ALA A 285 12.56 -15.57 -7.52
CA ALA A 285 12.14 -16.64 -8.43
C ALA A 285 13.34 -17.41 -9.01
N TRP A 286 14.37 -16.67 -9.41
CA TRP A 286 15.61 -17.26 -9.93
C TRP A 286 16.35 -18.08 -8.87
N LEU A 287 16.41 -17.62 -7.62
CA LEU A 287 16.99 -18.38 -6.51
C LEU A 287 16.21 -19.68 -6.21
N ALA A 288 14.93 -19.76 -6.55
CA ALA A 288 14.15 -20.97 -6.37
C ALA A 288 14.55 -22.09 -7.35
N ILE A 289 15.07 -21.76 -8.53
CA ILE A 289 15.39 -22.74 -9.59
C ILE A 289 16.39 -23.82 -9.13
N PRO A 290 17.53 -23.50 -8.45
CA PRO A 290 18.46 -24.50 -7.98
C PRO A 290 17.87 -25.50 -6.96
N LEU A 291 16.82 -25.12 -6.24
CA LEU A 291 16.19 -26.00 -5.26
C LEU A 291 15.61 -27.27 -5.92
N TRP A 292 15.08 -27.16 -7.15
CA TRP A 292 14.63 -28.32 -7.93
C TRP A 292 15.77 -29.16 -8.52
N TRP A 293 16.92 -28.57 -8.66
CA TRP A 293 18.14 -29.28 -9.04
C TRP A 293 18.66 -30.13 -7.89
N LEU A 294 18.67 -29.55 -6.68
CA LEU A 294 19.10 -30.24 -5.47
C LEU A 294 18.08 -31.29 -4.98
N TRP A 295 16.79 -31.06 -5.24
CA TRP A 295 15.73 -31.94 -4.75
C TRP A 295 14.65 -32.26 -5.80
N PRO A 296 14.94 -33.16 -6.76
CA PRO A 296 14.01 -33.49 -7.88
C PRO A 296 12.62 -34.00 -7.43
N ARG A 297 12.56 -34.59 -6.23
CA ARG A 297 11.29 -35.08 -5.64
C ARG A 297 10.30 -33.97 -5.33
N LEU A 298 10.76 -32.74 -5.12
CA LEU A 298 9.92 -31.58 -4.86
C LEU A 298 9.00 -31.27 -6.06
N GLY A 299 9.44 -31.54 -7.29
CA GLY A 299 8.66 -31.33 -8.50
C GLY A 299 7.42 -32.20 -8.64
N ARG A 300 7.27 -33.27 -7.82
CA ARG A 300 6.06 -34.09 -7.76
C ARG A 300 4.95 -33.46 -6.92
N TRP A 301 5.32 -32.60 -5.96
CA TRP A 301 4.39 -31.97 -5.04
C TRP A 301 4.05 -30.54 -5.46
N LEU A 302 4.99 -29.84 -6.05
CA LEU A 302 4.82 -28.45 -6.46
C LEU A 302 5.48 -28.19 -7.82
N PRO A 303 4.71 -27.88 -8.88
CA PRO A 303 5.24 -27.53 -10.19
C PRO A 303 6.20 -26.33 -10.10
N ARG A 304 7.30 -26.38 -10.87
CA ARG A 304 8.33 -25.32 -10.87
C ARG A 304 7.78 -23.89 -11.02
N PRO A 305 6.84 -23.62 -11.95
CA PRO A 305 6.33 -22.25 -12.12
C PRO A 305 5.60 -21.74 -10.88
N GLN A 306 4.78 -22.57 -10.23
CA GLN A 306 4.03 -22.20 -9.04
C GLN A 306 4.95 -21.92 -7.86
N ALA A 307 5.98 -22.71 -7.69
CA ALA A 307 6.92 -22.50 -6.61
C ALA A 307 7.78 -21.25 -6.84
N ALA A 308 8.24 -21.03 -8.08
CA ALA A 308 8.96 -19.79 -8.42
C ALA A 308 8.08 -18.57 -8.16
N ALA A 309 6.78 -18.64 -8.51
CA ALA A 309 5.81 -17.58 -8.24
C ALA A 309 5.60 -17.34 -6.74
N LEU A 310 5.48 -18.40 -5.92
CA LEU A 310 5.34 -18.27 -4.47
C LEU A 310 6.59 -17.65 -3.82
N VAL A 311 7.78 -18.08 -4.24
CA VAL A 311 9.05 -17.53 -3.72
C VAL A 311 9.23 -16.08 -4.18
N ALA A 312 8.87 -15.75 -5.43
CA ALA A 312 8.85 -14.38 -5.93
C ALA A 312 7.92 -13.49 -5.11
N LEU A 313 6.72 -13.97 -4.82
CA LEU A 313 5.72 -13.26 -4.02
C LEU A 313 6.23 -13.03 -2.58
N ALA A 314 6.81 -14.06 -1.95
CA ALA A 314 7.40 -13.95 -0.62
C ALA A 314 8.55 -12.93 -0.59
N GLY A 315 9.44 -12.96 -1.58
CA GLY A 315 10.52 -12.00 -1.74
C GLY A 315 10.02 -10.57 -1.95
N ALA A 316 9.02 -10.39 -2.82
CA ALA A 316 8.37 -9.11 -3.05
C ALA A 316 7.71 -8.57 -1.77
N ALA A 317 6.95 -9.39 -1.05
CA ALA A 317 6.32 -9.01 0.21
C ALA A 317 7.34 -8.63 1.29
N GLY A 318 8.41 -9.40 1.42
CA GLY A 318 9.53 -9.10 2.33
C GLY A 318 10.19 -7.76 1.99
N TYR A 319 10.42 -7.50 0.71
CA TYR A 319 11.01 -6.22 0.28
C TYR A 319 10.06 -5.03 0.54
N VAL A 320 8.76 -5.19 0.27
CA VAL A 320 7.75 -4.14 0.57
C VAL A 320 7.71 -3.83 2.07
N ALA A 321 7.82 -4.85 2.93
CA ALA A 321 7.89 -4.65 4.37
C ALA A 321 9.14 -3.87 4.79
N VAL A 322 10.31 -4.20 4.22
CA VAL A 322 11.58 -3.47 4.42
C VAL A 322 11.49 -2.04 3.87
N ALA A 323 10.77 -1.84 2.77
CA ALA A 323 10.56 -0.54 2.13
C ALA A 323 9.54 0.36 2.83
N GLY A 324 8.82 -0.12 3.86
CA GLY A 324 7.87 0.66 4.65
C GLY A 324 6.46 0.75 4.08
N PHE A 325 5.99 -0.27 3.35
CA PHE A 325 4.61 -0.38 2.86
C PHE A 325 4.07 0.83 2.08
N SER A 326 4.93 1.55 1.35
CA SER A 326 4.47 2.65 0.50
C SER A 326 3.53 2.14 -0.61
N LEU A 327 2.59 2.98 -1.05
CA LEU A 327 1.55 2.59 -2.03
C LEU A 327 2.08 1.94 -3.32
N PRO A 328 3.15 2.45 -4.00
CA PRO A 328 3.63 1.85 -5.23
C PRO A 328 4.10 0.39 -5.09
N PRO A 329 4.95 0.04 -4.08
CA PRO A 329 5.37 -1.35 -3.84
C PRO A 329 4.22 -2.29 -3.50
N VAL A 330 3.24 -1.85 -2.69
CA VAL A 330 2.06 -2.65 -2.34
C VAL A 330 1.24 -2.99 -3.58
N GLY A 331 0.98 -2.01 -4.44
CA GLY A 331 0.26 -2.23 -5.71
C GLY A 331 0.95 -3.27 -6.59
N THR A 332 2.26 -3.21 -6.73
CA THR A 332 3.04 -4.17 -7.52
C THR A 332 3.01 -5.58 -6.93
N SER A 333 3.09 -5.71 -5.59
CA SER A 333 2.99 -7.00 -4.92
C SER A 333 1.63 -7.66 -5.14
N LEU A 334 0.54 -6.89 -5.09
CA LEU A 334 -0.82 -7.39 -5.38
C LEU A 334 -0.96 -7.81 -6.85
N MET A 335 -0.37 -7.08 -7.80
CA MET A 335 -0.36 -7.46 -9.21
C MET A 335 0.43 -8.76 -9.44
N SER A 336 1.57 -8.92 -8.75
CA SER A 336 2.38 -10.16 -8.83
C SER A 336 1.62 -11.36 -8.26
N ALA A 337 0.85 -11.17 -7.17
CA ALA A 337 0.02 -12.23 -6.60
C ALA A 337 -1.12 -12.67 -7.54
N GLY A 338 -1.68 -11.74 -8.34
CA GLY A 338 -2.71 -12.05 -9.32
C GLY A 338 -2.19 -12.76 -10.58
N ALA A 339 -0.89 -12.74 -10.83
CA ALA A 339 -0.23 -13.38 -11.97
C ALA A 339 0.35 -14.77 -11.63
N ALA A 340 0.39 -15.14 -10.35
CA ALA A 340 0.91 -16.42 -9.84
C ALA A 340 -0.19 -17.47 -9.74
#